data_436c19ec4eb12e7efe5cd8da50207f2a
#
_entry.id   436c19ec4eb12e7efe5cd8da50207f2a
#
_cell.length_a   1.000
_cell.length_b   1.000
_cell.length_c   1.000
_cell.angle_alpha   90.00
_cell.angle_beta   90.00
_cell.angle_gamma   90.00
#
_symmetry.space_group_name_H-M   'P 1'
#
loop_
_entity.id
_entity.type
_entity.pdbx_description
1 polymer ?
#
loop_
_entity_poly.entity_id
_entity_poly.type
_entity_poly.pdbx_seq_one_letter_code
_entity_poly.pdbx_strand_id
1 'polypeptide(L)'
;MKGIVLAGGSGTRLYPITKGVSKQLLPIYDKPMVYYPISVLMLAGIRDILIISTPQDLPGFERLLGDGSDYGVNFQYAEQPSPDGLAQAFIIGEKFIGDDSVCLVLGDNIFYGHGFPDMLRNAVKDAESNNKATVFGYYVNDPERYGVAEFDNKGNVLSIEEKPANPKSNYAVVGLYLYPNSVVGIAKNIKPSARGELEITTVNQEYLKEQSLKLQQLGRGFAWLDTGTHESLSEASTFVEVIEKRQGLKIACLEEIAYKRGWINRDEMLRLAESMKKNQYGQYLLSLLK
;
A
#
# COMPACT_ATOMS: atom_id res chain seq x y z
N MET A 1 13.35 -5.30 6.69
CA MET A 1 12.36 -4.23 6.37
C MET A 1 11.03 -4.53 7.04
N LYS A 2 10.37 -3.53 7.58
CA LYS A 2 9.01 -3.57 8.14
C LYS A 2 8.00 -3.01 7.14
N GLY A 3 6.74 -3.43 7.24
CA GLY A 3 5.65 -2.91 6.42
C GLY A 3 4.64 -2.12 7.25
N ILE A 4 4.10 -1.04 6.69
CA ILE A 4 2.98 -0.30 7.29
C ILE A 4 1.87 -0.20 6.26
N VAL A 5 0.66 -0.57 6.62
CA VAL A 5 -0.56 -0.24 5.90
C VAL A 5 -1.26 0.88 6.65
N LEU A 6 -1.35 2.06 6.05
CA LEU A 6 -2.10 3.17 6.63
C LEU A 6 -3.54 3.12 6.13
N ALA A 7 -4.41 2.63 6.99
CA ALA A 7 -5.83 2.40 6.74
C ALA A 7 -6.72 3.33 7.59
N GLY A 8 -6.24 4.54 7.81
CA GLY A 8 -6.96 5.61 8.52
C GLY A 8 -7.83 6.47 7.61
N GLY A 9 -8.38 7.54 8.19
CA GLY A 9 -9.19 8.53 7.49
C GLY A 9 -10.69 8.33 7.66
N SER A 10 -11.44 9.43 7.60
CA SER A 10 -12.89 9.46 7.88
C SER A 10 -13.77 8.89 6.78
N GLY A 11 -13.23 8.64 5.58
CA GLY A 11 -13.98 8.09 4.45
C GLY A 11 -15.18 8.93 3.97
N THR A 12 -15.28 10.19 4.37
CA THR A 12 -16.47 11.03 4.16
C THR A 12 -16.91 11.19 2.70
N ARG A 13 -15.96 11.11 1.76
CA ARG A 13 -16.25 11.14 0.31
C ARG A 13 -17.10 9.96 -0.17
N LEU A 14 -17.14 8.87 0.59
CA LEU A 14 -17.92 7.66 0.29
C LEU A 14 -19.19 7.54 1.15
N TYR A 15 -19.60 8.61 1.84
CA TYR A 15 -20.88 8.58 2.56
C TYR A 15 -22.05 8.37 1.60
N PRO A 16 -23.10 7.57 1.97
CA PRO A 16 -23.31 6.99 3.31
C PRO A 16 -22.61 5.63 3.55
N ILE A 17 -21.92 5.03 2.57
CA ILE A 17 -21.37 3.66 2.67
C ILE A 17 -20.43 3.52 3.87
N THR A 18 -19.56 4.51 4.08
CA THR A 18 -18.53 4.49 5.13
C THR A 18 -18.97 5.07 6.48
N LYS A 19 -20.28 5.25 6.70
CA LYS A 19 -20.79 5.68 8.03
C LYS A 19 -20.68 4.60 9.10
N GLY A 20 -20.72 3.33 8.71
CA GLY A 20 -20.72 2.20 9.64
C GLY A 20 -19.54 1.24 9.46
N VAL A 21 -18.64 1.52 8.52
CA VAL A 21 -17.50 0.65 8.22
C VAL A 21 -16.36 1.45 7.63
N SER A 22 -15.13 1.09 7.99
CA SER A 22 -13.94 1.64 7.36
C SER A 22 -13.96 1.43 5.85
N LYS A 23 -13.53 2.44 5.08
CA LYS A 23 -13.37 2.35 3.63
C LYS A 23 -12.57 1.13 3.21
N GLN A 24 -11.47 0.85 3.89
CA GLN A 24 -10.55 -0.22 3.54
C GLN A 24 -11.08 -1.62 3.85
N LEU A 25 -12.21 -1.72 4.57
CA LEU A 25 -12.95 -2.97 4.78
C LEU A 25 -14.07 -3.19 3.73
N LEU A 26 -14.35 -2.20 2.88
CA LEU A 26 -15.29 -2.37 1.77
C LEU A 26 -14.76 -3.42 0.77
N PRO A 27 -15.66 -4.18 0.13
CA PRO A 27 -15.26 -5.15 -0.87
C PRO A 27 -14.78 -4.48 -2.15
N ILE A 28 -13.68 -4.98 -2.70
CA ILE A 28 -13.27 -4.77 -4.09
C ILE A 28 -13.40 -6.12 -4.78
N TYR A 29 -14.48 -6.31 -5.51
CA TYR A 29 -14.91 -7.54 -6.13
C TYR A 29 -15.13 -8.66 -5.09
N ASP A 30 -14.18 -9.54 -4.85
CA ASP A 30 -14.34 -10.77 -4.06
C ASP A 30 -13.62 -10.77 -2.71
N LYS A 31 -12.96 -9.67 -2.34
CA LYS A 31 -12.21 -9.55 -1.08
C LYS A 31 -12.18 -8.12 -0.53
N PRO A 32 -11.88 -7.92 0.77
CA PRO A 32 -11.75 -6.59 1.34
C PRO A 32 -10.61 -5.79 0.69
N MET A 33 -10.82 -4.47 0.54
CA MET A 33 -9.85 -3.56 -0.07
C MET A 33 -8.46 -3.66 0.55
N VAL A 34 -8.35 -3.80 1.87
CA VAL A 34 -7.06 -3.87 2.58
C VAL A 34 -6.18 -5.04 2.14
N TYR A 35 -6.73 -6.09 1.52
CA TYR A 35 -5.95 -7.21 0.98
C TYR A 35 -4.98 -6.75 -0.12
N TYR A 36 -5.36 -5.75 -0.91
CA TYR A 36 -4.53 -5.25 -2.01
C TYR A 36 -3.23 -4.61 -1.50
N PRO A 37 -3.23 -3.61 -0.60
CA PRO A 37 -1.99 -3.06 -0.06
C PRO A 37 -1.19 -4.09 0.77
N ILE A 38 -1.85 -4.99 1.52
CA ILE A 38 -1.15 -6.09 2.22
C ILE A 38 -0.41 -6.97 1.20
N SER A 39 -1.05 -7.32 0.08
CA SER A 39 -0.43 -8.13 -0.97
C SER A 39 0.84 -7.50 -1.54
N VAL A 40 0.90 -6.16 -1.66
CA VAL A 40 2.10 -5.43 -2.10
C VAL A 40 3.25 -5.67 -1.13
N LEU A 41 3.02 -5.54 0.18
CA LEU A 41 4.02 -5.82 1.21
C LEU A 41 4.50 -7.27 1.16
N MET A 42 3.56 -8.21 1.03
CA MET A 42 3.88 -9.63 0.91
C MET A 42 4.69 -9.91 -0.38
N LEU A 43 4.34 -9.29 -1.51
CA LEU A 43 5.09 -9.39 -2.78
C LEU A 43 6.48 -8.75 -2.68
N ALA A 44 6.69 -7.75 -1.84
CA ALA A 44 8.00 -7.21 -1.51
C ALA A 44 8.83 -8.14 -0.60
N GLY A 45 8.24 -9.20 -0.05
CA GLY A 45 8.91 -10.13 0.88
C GLY A 45 8.80 -9.73 2.35
N ILE A 46 7.97 -8.76 2.67
CA ILE A 46 7.79 -8.22 4.02
C ILE A 46 6.78 -9.09 4.78
N ARG A 47 7.15 -9.52 6.00
CA ARG A 47 6.32 -10.37 6.85
C ARG A 47 5.86 -9.70 8.14
N ASP A 48 6.61 -8.75 8.67
CA ASP A 48 6.18 -7.94 9.82
C ASP A 48 5.43 -6.73 9.31
N ILE A 49 4.14 -6.63 9.60
CA ILE A 49 3.23 -5.63 9.04
C ILE A 49 2.43 -4.96 10.16
N LEU A 50 2.50 -3.63 10.21
CA LEU A 50 1.69 -2.81 11.10
C LEU A 50 0.49 -2.24 10.34
N ILE A 51 -0.70 -2.49 10.84
CA ILE A 51 -1.94 -1.88 10.36
C ILE A 51 -2.25 -0.69 11.25
N ILE A 52 -2.26 0.51 10.65
CA ILE A 52 -2.61 1.74 11.36
C ILE A 52 -4.00 2.19 10.91
N SER A 53 -4.92 2.35 11.84
CA SER A 53 -6.30 2.79 11.56
C SER A 53 -6.84 3.69 12.67
N THR A 54 -8.06 4.20 12.48
CA THR A 54 -8.75 4.96 13.53
C THR A 54 -9.10 4.04 14.71
N PRO A 55 -9.23 4.58 15.95
CA PRO A 55 -9.65 3.78 17.10
C PRO A 55 -10.98 3.05 16.89
N GLN A 56 -11.90 3.65 16.13
CA GLN A 56 -13.22 3.09 15.84
C GLN A 56 -13.16 1.90 14.88
N ASP A 57 -12.28 1.96 13.89
CA ASP A 57 -12.21 0.97 12.80
C ASP A 57 -11.23 -0.17 13.09
N LEU A 58 -10.21 0.07 13.92
CA LEU A 58 -9.13 -0.87 14.21
C LEU A 58 -9.64 -2.28 14.62
N PRO A 59 -10.66 -2.42 15.49
CA PRO A 59 -11.21 -3.74 15.84
C PRO A 59 -11.77 -4.53 14.65
N GLY A 60 -12.18 -3.84 13.57
CA GLY A 60 -12.62 -4.46 12.32
C GLY A 60 -11.47 -5.15 11.59
N PHE A 61 -10.31 -4.50 11.54
CA PHE A 61 -9.09 -5.07 10.94
C PHE A 61 -8.56 -6.24 11.76
N GLU A 62 -8.54 -6.13 13.10
CA GLU A 62 -8.13 -7.20 14.00
C GLU A 62 -8.99 -8.47 13.82
N ARG A 63 -10.32 -8.31 13.71
CA ARG A 63 -11.22 -9.45 13.45
C ARG A 63 -11.00 -10.06 12.06
N LEU A 64 -10.69 -9.24 11.04
CA LEU A 64 -10.51 -9.71 9.67
C LEU A 64 -9.19 -10.46 9.49
N LEU A 65 -8.11 -9.92 10.02
CA LEU A 65 -6.74 -10.31 9.69
C LEU A 65 -6.09 -11.18 10.78
N GLY A 66 -6.61 -11.14 12.03
CA GLY A 66 -6.04 -11.86 13.14
C GLY A 66 -4.61 -11.45 13.45
N ASP A 67 -3.77 -12.39 13.82
CA ASP A 67 -2.34 -12.19 14.06
C ASP A 67 -1.47 -12.34 12.80
N GLY A 68 -2.07 -12.75 11.68
CA GLY A 68 -1.38 -12.96 10.40
C GLY A 68 -0.85 -14.37 10.17
N SER A 69 -0.97 -15.28 11.15
CA SER A 69 -0.47 -16.65 11.04
C SER A 69 -1.08 -17.40 9.85
N ASP A 70 -2.35 -17.15 9.52
CA ASP A 70 -3.02 -17.72 8.34
C ASP A 70 -2.38 -17.32 7.01
N TYR A 71 -1.62 -16.24 6.98
CA TYR A 71 -0.90 -15.75 5.80
C TYR A 71 0.63 -15.88 5.93
N GLY A 72 1.11 -16.53 6.99
CA GLY A 72 2.54 -16.65 7.26
C GLY A 72 3.25 -15.33 7.51
N VAL A 73 2.54 -14.31 7.96
CA VAL A 73 3.02 -12.98 8.33
C VAL A 73 2.72 -12.70 9.81
N ASN A 74 3.18 -11.57 10.31
CA ASN A 74 2.93 -11.11 11.68
C ASN A 74 2.27 -9.73 11.61
N PHE A 75 0.97 -9.66 11.91
CA PHE A 75 0.25 -8.40 12.00
C PHE A 75 0.35 -7.80 13.40
N GLN A 76 0.62 -6.51 13.43
CA GLN A 76 0.46 -5.66 14.60
C GLN A 76 -0.49 -4.52 14.26
N TYR A 77 -1.06 -3.89 15.27
CA TYR A 77 -2.10 -2.90 15.12
C TYR A 77 -1.77 -1.66 15.94
N ALA A 78 -2.05 -0.48 15.38
CA ALA A 78 -1.86 0.79 16.07
C ALA A 78 -2.95 1.78 15.69
N GLU A 79 -3.31 2.63 16.64
CA GLU A 79 -4.31 3.67 16.46
C GLU A 79 -3.69 4.94 15.89
N GLN A 80 -4.38 5.56 14.94
CA GLN A 80 -4.19 6.94 14.52
C GLN A 80 -5.41 7.74 14.99
N PRO A 81 -5.31 8.45 16.11
CA PRO A 81 -6.46 9.15 16.70
C PRO A 81 -6.98 10.32 15.86
N SER A 82 -6.09 10.97 15.10
CA SER A 82 -6.41 12.10 14.21
C SER A 82 -5.65 11.97 12.89
N PRO A 83 -6.23 12.43 11.77
CA PRO A 83 -5.61 12.33 10.45
C PRO A 83 -4.58 13.45 10.21
N ASP A 84 -3.51 13.47 11.01
CA ASP A 84 -2.50 14.53 11.01
C ASP A 84 -1.47 14.40 9.86
N GLY A 85 -1.78 13.62 8.85
CA GLY A 85 -0.98 13.43 7.65
C GLY A 85 -0.32 12.05 7.54
N LEU A 86 0.16 11.72 6.34
CA LEU A 86 0.70 10.38 6.04
C LEU A 86 2.00 10.10 6.78
N ALA A 87 2.85 11.12 6.98
CA ALA A 87 4.14 10.95 7.66
C ALA A 87 4.00 10.62 9.15
N GLN A 88 2.82 10.88 9.76
CA GLN A 88 2.52 10.47 11.13
C GLN A 88 2.64 8.95 11.32
N ALA A 89 2.43 8.16 10.27
CA ALA A 89 2.56 6.70 10.31
C ALA A 89 3.94 6.24 10.81
N PHE A 90 5.01 6.96 10.49
CA PHE A 90 6.36 6.63 10.94
C PHE A 90 6.60 6.97 12.41
N ILE A 91 5.91 8.00 12.93
CA ILE A 91 5.95 8.38 14.34
C ILE A 91 5.18 7.37 15.19
N ILE A 92 3.96 7.01 14.76
CA ILE A 92 3.13 5.98 15.40
C ILE A 92 3.84 4.63 15.38
N GLY A 93 4.43 4.28 14.23
CA GLY A 93 5.10 3.01 13.99
C GLY A 93 6.54 2.94 14.51
N GLU A 94 7.08 3.96 15.16
CA GLU A 94 8.51 4.03 15.53
C GLU A 94 9.01 2.78 16.28
N LYS A 95 8.30 2.35 17.32
CA LYS A 95 8.66 1.16 18.10
C LYS A 95 8.61 -0.12 17.28
N PHE A 96 7.64 -0.21 16.36
CA PHE A 96 7.51 -1.35 15.47
C PHE A 96 8.61 -1.38 14.41
N ILE A 97 8.94 -0.22 13.84
CA ILE A 97 10.02 -0.07 12.85
C ILE A 97 11.37 -0.42 13.48
N GLY A 98 11.65 0.05 14.71
CA GLY A 98 12.94 -0.13 15.37
C GLY A 98 14.08 0.43 14.50
N ASP A 99 15.08 -0.40 14.23
CA ASP A 99 16.24 -0.05 13.38
C ASP A 99 16.07 -0.46 11.91
N ASP A 100 14.91 -1.00 11.52
CA ASP A 100 14.66 -1.48 10.18
C ASP A 100 14.30 -0.35 9.19
N SER A 101 14.53 -0.59 7.91
CA SER A 101 13.90 0.15 6.82
C SER A 101 12.40 -0.15 6.78
N VAL A 102 11.60 0.72 6.18
CA VAL A 102 10.14 0.60 6.19
C VAL A 102 9.52 0.83 4.81
N CYS A 103 8.51 0.02 4.48
CA CYS A 103 7.62 0.21 3.35
C CYS A 103 6.25 0.67 3.85
N LEU A 104 5.79 1.83 3.40
CA LEU A 104 4.45 2.35 3.67
C LEU A 104 3.58 2.18 2.42
N VAL A 105 2.41 1.57 2.60
CA VAL A 105 1.37 1.49 1.56
C VAL A 105 0.08 2.11 2.09
N LEU A 106 -0.56 2.93 1.26
CA LEU A 106 -1.88 3.46 1.59
C LEU A 106 -2.95 2.38 1.43
N GLY A 107 -3.82 2.27 2.43
CA GLY A 107 -4.80 1.19 2.56
C GLY A 107 -5.89 1.14 1.49
N ASP A 108 -5.97 2.17 0.65
CA ASP A 108 -6.95 2.34 -0.41
C ASP A 108 -6.34 2.32 -1.82
N ASN A 109 -5.07 1.96 -1.95
CA ASN A 109 -4.37 1.87 -3.22
C ASN A 109 -4.30 0.44 -3.73
N ILE A 110 -4.64 0.24 -4.99
CA ILE A 110 -4.59 -1.04 -5.69
C ILE A 110 -3.54 -0.94 -6.80
N PHE A 111 -2.62 -1.90 -6.82
CA PHE A 111 -1.57 -1.99 -7.83
C PHE A 111 -1.68 -3.31 -8.58
N TYR A 112 -1.60 -3.25 -9.90
CA TYR A 112 -1.55 -4.43 -10.75
C TYR A 112 -0.65 -4.18 -11.96
N GLY A 113 0.29 -5.08 -12.22
CA GLY A 113 1.16 -4.97 -13.39
C GLY A 113 2.23 -6.05 -13.45
N HIS A 114 2.65 -6.37 -14.66
CA HIS A 114 3.72 -7.33 -14.88
C HIS A 114 5.06 -6.81 -14.36
N GLY A 115 5.85 -7.70 -13.73
CA GLY A 115 7.17 -7.33 -13.20
C GLY A 115 7.15 -6.55 -11.88
N PHE A 116 5.96 -6.30 -11.30
CA PHE A 116 5.84 -5.54 -10.05
C PHE A 116 6.64 -6.13 -8.87
N PRO A 117 6.68 -7.47 -8.65
CA PRO A 117 7.52 -8.03 -7.59
C PRO A 117 9.02 -7.73 -7.75
N ASP A 118 9.53 -7.64 -8.99
CA ASP A 118 10.94 -7.28 -9.23
C ASP A 118 11.21 -5.81 -8.90
N MET A 119 10.30 -4.92 -9.29
CA MET A 119 10.37 -3.50 -8.94
C MET A 119 10.38 -3.30 -7.42
N LEU A 120 9.52 -4.01 -6.70
CA LEU A 120 9.47 -3.99 -5.24
C LEU A 120 10.78 -4.49 -4.62
N ARG A 121 11.33 -5.62 -5.08
CA ARG A 121 12.63 -6.14 -4.59
C ARG A 121 13.78 -5.16 -4.79
N ASN A 122 13.81 -4.48 -5.94
CA ASN A 122 14.82 -3.44 -6.20
C ASN A 122 14.67 -2.25 -5.25
N ALA A 123 13.44 -1.81 -4.98
CA ALA A 123 13.17 -0.73 -4.04
C ALA A 123 13.53 -1.11 -2.59
N VAL A 124 13.26 -2.36 -2.18
CA VAL A 124 13.71 -2.91 -0.88
C VAL A 124 15.23 -2.84 -0.78
N LYS A 125 15.94 -3.32 -1.80
CA LYS A 125 17.41 -3.27 -1.85
C LYS A 125 17.94 -1.83 -1.78
N ASP A 126 17.28 -0.89 -2.46
CA ASP A 126 17.67 0.52 -2.42
C ASP A 126 17.56 1.08 -1.00
N ALA A 127 16.49 0.78 -0.27
CA ALA A 127 16.32 1.25 1.10
C ALA A 127 17.27 0.56 2.09
N GLU A 128 17.46 -0.76 2.00
CA GLU A 128 18.23 -1.53 2.98
C GLU A 128 19.74 -1.46 2.75
N SER A 129 20.18 -1.45 1.48
CA SER A 129 21.60 -1.58 1.13
C SER A 129 22.23 -0.29 0.61
N ASN A 130 21.43 0.58 -0.02
CA ASN A 130 21.91 1.77 -0.69
C ASN A 130 21.53 3.07 0.05
N ASN A 131 20.82 2.96 1.15
CA ASN A 131 20.28 4.09 1.96
C ASN A 131 19.52 5.11 1.09
N LYS A 132 18.68 4.62 0.16
CA LYS A 132 17.91 5.46 -0.76
C LYS A 132 16.42 5.23 -0.57
N ALA A 133 15.65 6.31 -0.52
CA ALA A 133 14.20 6.27 -0.59
C ALA A 133 13.74 5.98 -2.04
N THR A 134 12.67 5.20 -2.18
CA THR A 134 12.02 4.97 -3.46
C THR A 134 10.54 5.32 -3.38
N VAL A 135 10.10 6.18 -4.30
CA VAL A 135 8.70 6.50 -4.55
C VAL A 135 8.30 5.99 -5.93
N PHE A 136 7.01 5.73 -6.13
CA PHE A 136 6.49 5.24 -7.40
C PHE A 136 5.67 6.33 -8.09
N GLY A 137 5.91 6.52 -9.38
CA GLY A 137 5.22 7.50 -10.21
C GLY A 137 4.33 6.83 -11.25
N TYR A 138 3.10 7.30 -11.37
CA TYR A 138 2.13 6.83 -12.35
C TYR A 138 1.62 7.99 -13.20
N TYR A 139 1.55 7.80 -14.52
CA TYR A 139 1.07 8.82 -15.44
C TYR A 139 -0.45 9.01 -15.34
N VAL A 140 -0.90 10.22 -15.03
CA VAL A 140 -2.30 10.59 -14.87
C VAL A 140 -2.69 11.79 -15.72
N ASN A 141 -3.97 12.00 -15.94
CA ASN A 141 -4.48 13.15 -16.69
C ASN A 141 -4.78 14.37 -15.81
N ASP A 142 -4.88 14.16 -14.49
CA ASP A 142 -5.27 15.15 -13.47
C ASP A 142 -4.20 15.23 -12.34
N PRO A 143 -2.93 15.53 -12.68
CA PRO A 143 -1.81 15.45 -11.73
C PRO A 143 -1.94 16.42 -10.56
N GLU A 144 -2.65 17.54 -10.70
CA GLU A 144 -2.87 18.55 -9.65
C GLU A 144 -3.58 18.01 -8.40
N ARG A 145 -4.15 16.82 -8.47
CA ARG A 145 -4.81 16.16 -7.33
C ARG A 145 -3.84 15.45 -6.38
N TYR A 146 -2.60 15.24 -6.81
CA TYR A 146 -1.61 14.35 -6.19
C TYR A 146 -0.30 15.09 -5.89
N GLY A 147 0.59 14.43 -5.16
CA GLY A 147 2.00 14.79 -5.20
C GLY A 147 2.54 14.54 -6.60
N VAL A 148 3.25 15.49 -7.19
CA VAL A 148 3.78 15.40 -8.57
C VAL A 148 5.29 15.40 -8.55
N ALA A 149 5.90 14.43 -9.24
CA ALA A 149 7.35 14.35 -9.40
C ALA A 149 7.76 14.83 -10.79
N GLU A 150 8.75 15.75 -10.85
CA GLU A 150 9.48 16.12 -12.05
C GLU A 150 10.81 15.36 -12.09
N PHE A 151 11.24 14.90 -13.26
CA PHE A 151 12.48 14.16 -13.43
C PHE A 151 13.11 14.42 -14.80
N ASP A 152 14.42 14.23 -14.92
CA ASP A 152 15.17 14.37 -16.15
C ASP A 152 15.07 13.15 -17.05
N ASN A 153 15.65 13.22 -18.24
CA ASN A 153 15.70 12.12 -19.22
C ASN A 153 16.49 10.89 -18.72
N LYS A 154 17.23 11.02 -17.61
CA LYS A 154 17.97 9.92 -16.97
C LYS A 154 17.18 9.30 -15.81
N GLY A 155 16.00 9.85 -15.49
CA GLY A 155 15.15 9.41 -14.40
C GLY A 155 15.53 9.99 -13.03
N ASN A 156 16.42 10.99 -12.96
CA ASN A 156 16.74 11.67 -11.71
C ASN A 156 15.60 12.61 -11.33
N VAL A 157 15.14 12.54 -10.09
CA VAL A 157 14.09 13.44 -9.60
C VAL A 157 14.65 14.86 -9.45
N LEU A 158 13.98 15.82 -10.06
CA LEU A 158 14.35 17.25 -10.04
C LEU A 158 13.54 18.02 -9.01
N SER A 159 12.25 17.71 -8.91
CA SER A 159 11.35 18.31 -7.92
C SER A 159 10.22 17.36 -7.55
N ILE A 160 9.63 17.58 -6.37
CA ILE A 160 8.41 16.91 -5.94
C ILE A 160 7.55 17.93 -5.19
N GLU A 161 6.30 18.09 -5.63
CA GLU A 161 5.39 19.12 -5.14
C GLU A 161 4.03 18.51 -4.78
N GLU A 162 3.48 18.90 -3.62
CA GLU A 162 2.16 18.44 -3.18
C GLU A 162 1.07 19.27 -3.83
N LYS A 163 0.19 18.62 -4.61
CA LYS A 163 -0.99 19.21 -5.27
C LYS A 163 -0.70 20.57 -5.90
N PRO A 164 0.27 20.63 -6.81
CA PRO A 164 0.67 21.90 -7.43
C PRO A 164 -0.45 22.45 -8.31
N ALA A 165 -0.68 23.77 -8.25
CA ALA A 165 -1.64 24.44 -9.14
C ALA A 165 -1.22 24.39 -10.61
N ASN A 166 0.09 24.31 -10.86
CA ASN A 166 0.69 24.18 -12.19
C ASN A 166 1.68 23.01 -12.20
N PRO A 167 1.20 21.77 -12.42
CA PRO A 167 2.04 20.58 -12.39
C PRO A 167 3.15 20.63 -13.45
N LYS A 168 4.38 20.28 -13.06
CA LYS A 168 5.54 20.23 -13.97
C LYS A 168 5.62 18.93 -14.78
N SER A 169 4.85 17.92 -14.40
CA SER A 169 4.74 16.65 -15.10
C SER A 169 3.35 16.03 -14.86
N ASN A 170 3.05 14.97 -15.61
CA ASN A 170 1.85 14.16 -15.39
C ASN A 170 2.08 12.94 -14.47
N TYR A 171 3.25 12.86 -13.80
CA TYR A 171 3.54 11.72 -12.94
C TYR A 171 3.15 11.99 -11.49
N ALA A 172 2.00 11.42 -11.11
CA ALA A 172 1.54 11.38 -9.74
C ALA A 172 2.41 10.43 -8.91
N VAL A 173 2.82 10.85 -7.73
CA VAL A 173 3.44 9.97 -6.73
C VAL A 173 2.34 9.19 -6.04
N VAL A 174 2.35 7.89 -6.23
CA VAL A 174 1.30 6.99 -5.73
C VAL A 174 1.56 6.55 -4.29
N GLY A 175 0.53 5.99 -3.63
CA GLY A 175 0.58 5.64 -2.22
C GLY A 175 1.42 4.40 -1.86
N LEU A 176 2.65 4.35 -2.35
CA LEU A 176 3.63 3.31 -2.09
C LEU A 176 5.02 3.92 -1.94
N TYR A 177 5.62 3.73 -0.79
CA TYR A 177 6.87 4.39 -0.39
C TYR A 177 7.79 3.42 0.32
N LEU A 178 9.06 3.36 -0.07
CA LEU A 178 10.08 2.60 0.65
C LEU A 178 11.18 3.53 1.12
N TYR A 179 11.49 3.45 2.41
CA TYR A 179 12.43 4.36 3.05
C TYR A 179 13.47 3.61 3.88
N PRO A 180 14.69 4.12 3.95
CA PRO A 180 15.64 3.78 5.00
C PRO A 180 15.08 4.14 6.39
N ASN A 181 15.68 3.62 7.44
CA ASN A 181 15.29 3.89 8.83
C ASN A 181 15.27 5.39 9.19
N SER A 182 16.12 6.20 8.55
CA SER A 182 16.20 7.66 8.74
C SER A 182 14.85 8.38 8.60
N VAL A 183 13.85 7.75 7.94
CA VAL A 183 12.52 8.33 7.77
C VAL A 183 11.83 8.65 9.11
N VAL A 184 12.07 7.86 10.16
CA VAL A 184 11.50 8.12 11.50
C VAL A 184 11.99 9.44 12.05
N GLY A 185 13.30 9.70 11.93
CA GLY A 185 13.90 10.97 12.35
C GLY A 185 13.41 12.14 11.51
N ILE A 186 13.30 11.97 10.19
CA ILE A 186 12.76 12.99 9.28
C ILE A 186 11.31 13.31 9.65
N ALA A 187 10.44 12.30 9.80
CA ALA A 187 9.03 12.49 10.11
C ALA A 187 8.80 13.25 11.43
N LYS A 188 9.67 13.09 12.43
CA LYS A 188 9.60 13.83 13.69
C LYS A 188 10.00 15.30 13.56
N ASN A 189 10.80 15.66 12.56
CA ASN A 189 11.38 16.99 12.41
C ASN A 189 10.68 17.85 11.35
N ILE A 190 9.86 17.28 10.46
CA ILE A 190 9.06 18.07 9.51
C ILE A 190 7.99 18.85 10.25
N LYS A 191 7.60 20.00 9.66
CA LYS A 191 6.51 20.84 10.19
C LYS A 191 5.22 20.54 9.44
N PRO A 192 4.06 20.63 10.11
CA PRO A 192 2.77 20.56 9.43
C PRO A 192 2.66 21.60 8.31
N SER A 193 2.05 21.21 7.21
CA SER A 193 1.74 22.09 6.08
C SER A 193 0.68 23.14 6.46
N ALA A 194 0.34 24.04 5.52
CA ALA A 194 -0.77 24.98 5.69
C ALA A 194 -2.14 24.28 5.93
N ARG A 195 -2.25 22.98 5.62
CA ARG A 195 -3.41 22.13 5.90
C ARG A 195 -3.39 21.52 7.30
N GLY A 196 -2.33 21.73 8.07
CA GLY A 196 -2.12 21.12 9.39
C GLY A 196 -1.62 19.68 9.34
N GLU A 197 -1.23 19.16 8.16
CA GLU A 197 -0.82 17.77 7.93
C GLU A 197 0.71 17.62 7.86
N LEU A 198 1.24 16.53 8.41
CA LEU A 198 2.61 16.06 8.20
C LEU A 198 2.67 15.37 6.84
N GLU A 199 3.06 16.16 5.83
CA GLU A 199 3.00 15.72 4.44
C GLU A 199 4.10 14.71 4.09
N ILE A 200 3.73 13.63 3.43
CA ILE A 200 4.70 12.67 2.88
C ILE A 200 5.59 13.32 1.82
N THR A 201 5.07 14.28 1.08
CA THR A 201 5.82 15.05 0.08
C THR A 201 6.97 15.82 0.73
N THR A 202 6.79 16.35 1.95
CA THR A 202 7.88 17.00 2.71
C THR A 202 8.97 16.00 3.08
N VAL A 203 8.60 14.79 3.50
CA VAL A 203 9.57 13.70 3.74
C VAL A 203 10.37 13.39 2.48
N ASN A 204 9.69 13.26 1.33
CA ASN A 204 10.35 13.00 0.05
C ASN A 204 11.30 14.14 -0.37
N GLN A 205 10.95 15.39 -0.06
CA GLN A 205 11.79 16.56 -0.32
C GLN A 205 13.09 16.53 0.50
N GLU A 206 13.07 16.02 1.73
CA GLU A 206 14.32 15.85 2.52
C GLU A 206 15.24 14.83 1.84
N TYR A 207 14.74 13.67 1.41
CA TYR A 207 15.54 12.70 0.65
C TYR A 207 16.03 13.27 -0.70
N LEU A 208 15.23 14.11 -1.35
CA LEU A 208 15.64 14.76 -2.60
C LEU A 208 16.80 15.74 -2.38
N LYS A 209 16.78 16.54 -1.31
CA LYS A 209 17.90 17.44 -0.94
C LYS A 209 19.19 16.69 -0.73
N GLU A 210 19.13 15.48 -0.15
CA GLU A 210 20.26 14.58 0.08
C GLU A 210 20.65 13.76 -1.16
N GLN A 211 19.99 13.97 -2.32
CA GLN A 211 20.19 13.20 -3.55
C GLN A 211 20.00 11.67 -3.33
N SER A 212 19.15 11.32 -2.39
CA SER A 212 18.85 9.94 -1.98
C SER A 212 17.42 9.51 -2.29
N LEU A 213 16.65 10.30 -3.11
CA LEU A 213 15.32 9.96 -3.58
C LEU A 213 15.38 9.35 -4.99
N LYS A 214 14.76 8.20 -5.18
CA LYS A 214 14.53 7.55 -6.47
C LYS A 214 13.05 7.57 -6.84
N LEU A 215 12.75 7.77 -8.12
CA LEU A 215 11.42 7.58 -8.71
C LEU A 215 11.44 6.31 -9.56
N GLN A 216 10.59 5.36 -9.19
CA GLN A 216 10.31 4.17 -10.01
C GLN A 216 9.04 4.42 -10.81
N GLN A 217 9.15 4.53 -12.13
CA GLN A 217 8.00 4.75 -13.00
C GLN A 217 7.20 3.46 -13.19
N LEU A 218 5.90 3.51 -12.93
CA LEU A 218 4.93 2.49 -13.31
C LEU A 218 4.52 2.76 -14.76
N GLY A 219 5.07 1.97 -15.67
CA GLY A 219 4.91 2.15 -17.11
C GLY A 219 3.56 1.68 -17.65
N ARG A 220 3.43 1.69 -18.98
CA ARG A 220 2.25 1.13 -19.66
C ARG A 220 2.08 -0.35 -19.29
N GLY A 221 0.85 -0.76 -19.07
CA GLY A 221 0.53 -2.13 -18.60
C GLY A 221 0.44 -2.24 -17.08
N PHE A 222 0.72 -1.16 -16.33
CA PHE A 222 0.34 -1.05 -14.93
C PHE A 222 -1.05 -0.42 -14.80
N ALA A 223 -1.78 -0.87 -13.80
CA ALA A 223 -2.95 -0.20 -13.26
C ALA A 223 -2.64 0.22 -11.82
N TRP A 224 -2.84 1.50 -11.54
CA TRP A 224 -2.94 2.06 -10.20
C TRP A 224 -4.33 2.64 -10.05
N LEU A 225 -5.06 2.21 -9.03
CA LEU A 225 -6.41 2.64 -8.76
C LEU A 225 -6.48 3.20 -7.36
N ASP A 226 -6.89 4.46 -7.24
CA ASP A 226 -7.30 5.05 -5.99
C ASP A 226 -8.80 4.86 -5.83
N THR A 227 -9.27 4.42 -4.68
CA THR A 227 -10.67 4.13 -4.44
C THR A 227 -11.34 5.27 -3.67
N GLY A 228 -11.02 6.52 -4.03
CA GLY A 228 -11.39 7.73 -3.29
C GLY A 228 -12.83 8.21 -3.49
N THR A 229 -13.52 7.76 -4.55
CA THR A 229 -14.90 8.15 -4.89
C THR A 229 -15.75 6.91 -5.16
N HIS A 230 -17.09 7.08 -5.25
CA HIS A 230 -18.00 5.98 -5.58
C HIS A 230 -17.68 5.40 -6.96
N GLU A 231 -17.36 6.25 -7.93
CA GLU A 231 -16.98 5.87 -9.28
C GLU A 231 -15.71 5.04 -9.29
N SER A 232 -14.63 5.56 -8.67
CA SER A 232 -13.34 4.85 -8.64
C SER A 232 -13.40 3.53 -7.86
N LEU A 233 -14.26 3.44 -6.82
CA LEU A 233 -14.51 2.19 -6.10
C LEU A 233 -15.18 1.13 -7.02
N SER A 234 -16.17 1.54 -7.81
CA SER A 234 -16.87 0.68 -8.77
C SER A 234 -15.94 0.24 -9.90
N GLU A 235 -15.17 1.18 -10.45
CA GLU A 235 -14.17 0.91 -11.51
C GLU A 235 -13.10 -0.08 -11.04
N ALA A 236 -12.60 0.08 -9.81
CA ALA A 236 -11.64 -0.85 -9.22
C ALA A 236 -12.21 -2.27 -9.11
N SER A 237 -13.46 -2.42 -8.64
CA SER A 237 -14.12 -3.71 -8.56
C SER A 237 -14.31 -4.34 -9.94
N THR A 238 -14.75 -3.56 -10.93
CA THR A 238 -14.91 -4.01 -12.31
C THR A 238 -13.58 -4.43 -12.95
N PHE A 239 -12.53 -3.64 -12.73
CA PHE A 239 -11.18 -3.96 -13.22
C PHE A 239 -10.71 -5.32 -12.69
N VAL A 240 -10.77 -5.52 -11.37
CA VAL A 240 -10.35 -6.77 -10.73
C VAL A 240 -11.16 -7.94 -11.25
N GLU A 241 -12.50 -7.80 -11.32
CA GLU A 241 -13.40 -8.83 -11.84
C GLU A 241 -13.03 -9.26 -13.26
N VAL A 242 -12.80 -8.30 -14.15
CA VAL A 242 -12.49 -8.59 -15.57
C VAL A 242 -11.16 -9.35 -15.68
N ILE A 243 -10.12 -8.90 -14.96
CA ILE A 243 -8.80 -9.55 -15.03
C ILE A 243 -8.88 -10.96 -14.45
N GLU A 244 -9.45 -11.14 -13.25
CA GLU A 244 -9.56 -12.45 -12.61
C GLU A 244 -10.37 -13.44 -13.45
N LYS A 245 -11.49 -13.02 -14.01
CA LYS A 245 -12.33 -13.87 -14.89
C LYS A 245 -11.60 -14.26 -16.17
N ARG A 246 -10.77 -13.39 -16.74
CA ARG A 246 -10.04 -13.68 -17.98
C ARG A 246 -8.85 -14.57 -17.77
N GLN A 247 -8.10 -14.37 -16.69
CA GLN A 247 -6.87 -15.11 -16.40
C GLN A 247 -7.12 -16.41 -15.61
N GLY A 248 -8.22 -16.48 -14.88
CA GLY A 248 -8.45 -17.58 -13.92
C GLY A 248 -7.53 -17.49 -12.69
N LEU A 249 -6.82 -16.38 -12.51
CA LEU A 249 -5.92 -16.12 -11.40
C LEU A 249 -6.44 -14.96 -10.57
N LYS A 250 -6.26 -15.03 -9.26
CA LYS A 250 -6.68 -13.95 -8.36
C LYS A 250 -5.64 -12.86 -8.22
N ILE A 251 -6.11 -11.62 -8.09
CA ILE A 251 -5.29 -10.46 -7.70
C ILE A 251 -5.31 -10.37 -6.17
N ALA A 252 -4.15 -10.11 -5.55
CA ALA A 252 -4.04 -9.92 -4.10
C ALA A 252 -4.64 -11.05 -3.25
N CYS A 253 -4.47 -12.29 -3.69
CA CYS A 253 -4.80 -13.47 -2.89
C CYS A 253 -3.66 -13.73 -1.90
N LEU A 254 -3.86 -13.36 -0.62
CA LEU A 254 -2.81 -13.40 0.39
C LEU A 254 -2.35 -14.84 0.66
N GLU A 255 -3.29 -15.79 0.69
CA GLU A 255 -3.03 -17.22 0.89
C GLU A 255 -2.18 -17.81 -0.25
N GLU A 256 -2.48 -17.44 -1.50
CA GLU A 256 -1.68 -17.86 -2.66
C GLU A 256 -0.26 -17.32 -2.59
N ILE A 257 -0.09 -16.02 -2.24
CA ILE A 257 1.22 -15.40 -2.10
C ILE A 257 2.02 -16.12 -1.01
N ALA A 258 1.40 -16.34 0.15
CA ALA A 258 2.02 -17.03 1.28
C ALA A 258 2.44 -18.46 0.91
N TYR A 259 1.58 -19.21 0.24
CA TYR A 259 1.84 -20.57 -0.19
C TYR A 259 2.97 -20.65 -1.24
N LYS A 260 2.92 -19.81 -2.27
CA LYS A 260 3.97 -19.73 -3.31
C LYS A 260 5.34 -19.30 -2.77
N ARG A 261 5.34 -18.53 -1.67
CA ARG A 261 6.56 -18.13 -0.97
C ARG A 261 7.05 -19.15 0.06
N GLY A 262 6.30 -20.23 0.30
CA GLY A 262 6.62 -21.24 1.31
C GLY A 262 6.46 -20.70 2.75
N TRP A 263 5.68 -19.65 2.95
CA TRP A 263 5.40 -19.09 4.29
C TRP A 263 4.31 -19.87 5.01
N ILE A 264 3.41 -20.50 4.27
CA ILE A 264 2.48 -21.52 4.75
C ILE A 264 2.69 -22.80 3.95
N ASN A 265 2.48 -23.95 4.59
CA ASN A 265 2.62 -25.25 3.96
C ASN A 265 1.29 -25.72 3.31
N ARG A 266 1.34 -26.93 2.70
CA ARG A 266 0.16 -27.49 2.02
C ARG A 266 -1.03 -27.75 2.95
N ASP A 267 -0.77 -28.22 4.17
CA ASP A 267 -1.84 -28.56 5.11
C ASP A 267 -2.51 -27.28 5.66
N GLU A 268 -1.72 -26.24 5.93
CA GLU A 268 -2.23 -24.92 6.31
C GLU A 268 -3.09 -24.32 5.18
N MET A 269 -2.60 -24.36 3.95
CA MET A 269 -3.35 -23.90 2.77
C MET A 269 -4.65 -24.69 2.58
N LEU A 270 -4.61 -26.02 2.75
CA LEU A 270 -5.81 -26.88 2.67
C LEU A 270 -6.83 -26.52 3.74
N ARG A 271 -6.39 -26.30 4.99
CA ARG A 271 -7.28 -25.87 6.10
C ARG A 271 -8.01 -24.56 5.76
N LEU A 272 -7.28 -23.57 5.25
CA LEU A 272 -7.86 -22.29 4.84
C LEU A 272 -8.88 -22.47 3.70
N ALA A 273 -8.50 -23.21 2.66
CA ALA A 273 -9.35 -23.48 1.51
C ALA A 273 -10.65 -24.22 1.90
N GLU A 274 -10.56 -25.24 2.75
CA GLU A 274 -11.72 -26.01 3.23
C GLU A 274 -12.71 -25.14 4.02
N SER A 275 -12.23 -24.16 4.79
CA SER A 275 -13.10 -23.22 5.53
C SER A 275 -14.00 -22.40 4.60
N MET A 276 -13.55 -22.19 3.35
CA MET A 276 -14.23 -21.38 2.32
C MET A 276 -14.71 -22.20 1.11
N LYS A 277 -14.68 -23.54 1.16
CA LYS A 277 -14.95 -24.42 0.01
C LYS A 277 -16.32 -24.23 -0.66
N LYS A 278 -17.28 -23.57 0.00
CA LYS A 278 -18.62 -23.31 -0.53
C LYS A 278 -18.66 -22.12 -1.49
N ASN A 279 -17.61 -21.31 -1.55
CA ASN A 279 -17.55 -20.15 -2.42
C ASN A 279 -16.41 -20.27 -3.47
N GLN A 280 -16.42 -19.38 -4.46
CA GLN A 280 -15.45 -19.41 -5.56
C GLN A 280 -14.01 -19.14 -5.07
N TYR A 281 -13.82 -18.34 -4.02
CA TYR A 281 -12.51 -18.05 -3.47
C TYR A 281 -11.86 -19.32 -2.90
N GLY A 282 -12.57 -20.07 -2.04
CA GLY A 282 -12.08 -21.33 -1.52
C GLY A 282 -11.86 -22.40 -2.59
N GLN A 283 -12.73 -22.46 -3.62
CA GLN A 283 -12.51 -23.36 -4.76
C GLN A 283 -11.23 -23.03 -5.54
N TYR A 284 -10.93 -21.73 -5.69
CA TYR A 284 -9.66 -21.30 -6.25
C TYR A 284 -8.47 -21.78 -5.42
N LEU A 285 -8.49 -21.59 -4.10
CA LEU A 285 -7.41 -22.05 -3.22
C LEU A 285 -7.20 -23.58 -3.33
N LEU A 286 -8.30 -24.35 -3.37
CA LEU A 286 -8.23 -25.81 -3.58
C LEU A 286 -7.60 -26.17 -4.92
N SER A 287 -7.81 -25.37 -5.95
CA SER A 287 -7.21 -25.59 -7.29
C SER A 287 -5.70 -25.43 -7.31
N LEU A 288 -5.15 -24.57 -6.43
CA LEU A 288 -3.68 -24.35 -6.32
C LEU A 288 -2.95 -25.54 -5.66
N LEU A 289 -3.67 -26.47 -5.05
CA LEU A 289 -3.13 -27.65 -4.39
C LEU A 289 -3.09 -28.90 -5.30
N LYS A 290 -3.68 -28.82 -6.49
CA LYS A 290 -3.65 -29.90 -7.50
C LYS A 290 -2.34 -29.90 -8.27
#